data_17f2cfbd47633c611b740cf67c769464
#
_entry.id   17f2cfbd47633c611b740cf67c769464
#
_cell.length_a   1.000
_cell.length_b   1.000
_cell.length_c   1.000
_cell.angle_alpha   90.00
_cell.angle_beta   90.00
_cell.angle_gamma   90.00
#
_symmetry.space_group_name_H-M   'P 1'
#
loop_
_entity.id
_entity.type
_entity.pdbx_description
1 polymer ?
#
loop_
_entity_poly.entity_id
_entity_poly.type
_entity_poly.pdbx_seq_one_letter_code
_entity_poly.pdbx_strand_id
1 'polypeptide(L)'
;LRLINGGKMPSYKVPATSANIGPGFDCLGMAVNIYNTITFDEIDSGLDISVTGDGSDVIPLDESNMAYETAKYFFDKVGYTPKGLKIQIHNYIPIARGLGSSSSIVVGALLCANDIAKTNFSTQEILNIANEIEGHPDNVTPALVGSITASVILDGKVEYKKITPPDMLDTIVLIPNYEMSTTQARKILPGIYDREDCIYNISRASLLILSLIH
;
A
#
# COMPACT_ATOMS: atom_id res chain seq x y z
N LEU A 1 -5.49 0.78 9.32
CA LEU A 1 -5.20 2.20 9.17
C LEU A 1 -5.66 2.99 10.42
N ARG A 2 -4.84 3.91 10.90
CA ARG A 2 -5.20 4.77 12.04
C ARG A 2 -4.61 6.18 11.85
N LEU A 3 -5.47 7.20 11.89
CA LEU A 3 -5.07 8.60 12.08
C LEU A 3 -4.53 8.77 13.52
N ILE A 4 -3.32 9.30 13.67
CA ILE A 4 -2.68 9.44 15.00
C ILE A 4 -2.90 10.85 15.55
N ASN A 5 -2.89 11.88 14.69
CA ASN A 5 -3.09 13.27 15.09
C ASN A 5 -4.09 13.96 14.15
N GLY A 6 -5.23 14.42 14.68
CA GLY A 6 -6.22 15.24 13.98
C GLY A 6 -5.92 16.74 14.07
N GLY A 7 -4.64 17.16 13.78
CA GLY A 7 -4.20 18.54 13.90
C GLY A 7 -3.54 19.08 12.63
N LYS A 8 -2.73 20.14 12.78
CA LYS A 8 -1.99 20.79 11.68
C LYS A 8 -1.02 19.83 10.94
N MET A 9 -0.64 18.70 11.53
CA MET A 9 0.26 17.70 10.96
C MET A 9 -0.48 16.36 10.82
N PRO A 10 -1.07 16.05 9.66
CA PRO A 10 -1.66 14.74 9.43
C PRO A 10 -0.62 13.63 9.58
N SER A 11 -0.97 12.58 10.33
CA SER A 11 -0.09 11.45 10.61
C SER A 11 -0.87 10.15 10.56
N TYR A 12 -0.45 9.23 9.70
CA TYR A 12 -1.12 7.96 9.46
C TYR A 12 -0.22 6.77 9.76
N LYS A 13 -0.78 5.81 10.49
CA LYS A 13 -0.20 4.51 10.73
C LYS A 13 -0.78 3.53 9.73
N VAL A 14 0.05 3.06 8.80
CA VAL A 14 -0.37 2.22 7.67
C VAL A 14 0.25 0.83 7.82
N PRO A 15 -0.56 -0.25 7.73
CA PRO A 15 -0.06 -1.60 7.92
C PRO A 15 0.80 -2.08 6.75
N ALA A 16 1.70 -3.02 7.05
CA ALA A 16 2.29 -3.92 6.07
C ALA A 16 1.22 -4.79 5.42
N THR A 17 1.51 -5.31 4.25
CA THR A 17 0.60 -6.18 3.52
C THR A 17 1.32 -7.37 2.91
N SER A 18 0.62 -8.50 2.82
CA SER A 18 1.02 -9.64 2.04
C SER A 18 0.08 -9.79 0.86
N ALA A 19 0.62 -9.71 -0.34
CA ALA A 19 -0.12 -9.84 -1.59
C ALA A 19 -0.26 -11.29 -2.05
N ASN A 20 -1.17 -11.53 -2.98
CA ASN A 20 -1.40 -12.81 -3.65
C ASN A 20 -1.98 -13.91 -2.76
N ILE A 21 -1.55 -14.07 -1.55
CA ILE A 21 -1.96 -15.11 -0.59
C ILE A 21 -2.05 -16.50 -1.25
N GLY A 22 -0.97 -16.91 -1.95
CA GLY A 22 -0.91 -18.12 -2.75
C GLY A 22 -1.60 -17.96 -4.12
N PRO A 23 -2.81 -18.46 -4.32
CA PRO A 23 -3.45 -18.52 -5.64
C PRO A 23 -4.15 -17.23 -6.09
N GLY A 24 -4.12 -16.17 -5.30
CA GLY A 24 -4.84 -14.92 -5.58
C GLY A 24 -4.00 -13.84 -6.25
N PHE A 25 -3.20 -14.20 -7.26
CA PHE A 25 -2.30 -13.28 -7.96
C PHE A 25 -3.00 -12.00 -8.41
N ASP A 26 -2.44 -10.84 -8.02
CA ASP A 26 -2.94 -9.50 -8.29
C ASP A 26 -4.37 -9.20 -7.81
N CYS A 27 -4.98 -10.09 -7.01
CA CYS A 27 -6.33 -9.89 -6.49
C CYS A 27 -6.46 -10.03 -4.97
N LEU A 28 -5.74 -10.95 -4.34
CA LEU A 28 -5.86 -11.17 -2.90
C LEU A 28 -4.74 -10.45 -2.15
N GLY A 29 -5.11 -9.77 -1.07
CA GLY A 29 -4.15 -9.14 -0.19
C GLY A 29 -4.61 -9.17 1.27
N MET A 30 -3.66 -9.07 2.18
CA MET A 30 -3.91 -9.12 3.62
C MET A 30 -3.05 -8.08 4.33
N ALA A 31 -3.65 -7.31 5.23
CA ALA A 31 -2.93 -6.44 6.15
C ALA A 31 -2.37 -7.24 7.33
N VAL A 32 -1.14 -6.94 7.73
CA VAL A 32 -0.47 -7.55 8.89
C VAL A 32 -0.07 -6.51 9.91
N ASN A 33 0.07 -6.89 11.19
CA ASN A 33 0.28 -6.00 12.32
C ASN A 33 1.72 -5.46 12.46
N ILE A 34 2.32 -5.05 11.34
CA ILE A 34 3.56 -4.27 11.27
C ILE A 34 3.19 -2.96 10.57
N TYR A 35 3.70 -1.83 11.01
CA TYR A 35 3.17 -0.56 10.53
C TYR A 35 4.28 0.44 10.24
N ASN A 36 4.14 1.19 9.16
CA ASN A 36 4.85 2.44 8.93
C ASN A 36 4.02 3.61 9.48
N THR A 37 4.69 4.66 9.90
CA THR A 37 4.03 5.93 10.24
C THR A 37 4.54 7.01 9.29
N ILE A 38 3.60 7.68 8.63
CA ILE A 38 3.87 8.75 7.67
C ILE A 38 3.21 10.02 8.20
N THR A 39 4.01 11.08 8.34
CA THR A 39 3.55 12.38 8.84
C THR A 39 4.00 13.48 7.89
N PHE A 40 3.07 14.34 7.51
CA PHE A 40 3.34 15.51 6.69
C PHE A 40 3.06 16.79 7.48
N ASP A 41 3.78 17.85 7.15
CA ASP A 41 3.52 19.22 7.61
C ASP A 41 3.77 20.18 6.45
N GLU A 42 2.90 21.16 6.27
CA GLU A 42 3.16 22.24 5.32
C GLU A 42 4.03 23.30 6.01
N ILE A 43 5.20 23.54 5.44
CA ILE A 43 6.19 24.52 5.93
C ILE A 43 6.25 25.74 5.01
N ASP A 44 6.89 26.81 5.46
CA ASP A 44 6.91 28.10 4.74
C ASP A 44 7.62 28.02 3.38
N SER A 45 8.60 27.10 3.23
CA SER A 45 9.29 26.87 1.95
C SER A 45 10.14 25.60 1.98
N GLY A 46 10.44 25.05 0.78
CA GLY A 46 11.40 23.98 0.59
C GLY A 46 10.87 22.58 0.92
N LEU A 47 11.77 21.61 0.98
CA LEU A 47 11.52 20.21 1.26
C LEU A 47 12.40 19.72 2.40
N ASP A 48 11.81 19.16 3.44
CA ASP A 48 12.49 18.56 4.60
C ASP A 48 11.99 17.14 4.79
N ILE A 49 12.83 16.12 4.47
CA ILE A 49 12.48 14.71 4.60
C ILE A 49 13.36 14.06 5.67
N SER A 50 12.72 13.33 6.57
CA SER A 50 13.41 12.52 7.56
C SER A 50 12.83 11.09 7.57
N VAL A 51 13.73 10.10 7.59
CA VAL A 51 13.39 8.68 7.65
C VAL A 51 14.08 8.04 8.84
N THR A 52 13.38 7.21 9.56
CA THR A 52 13.91 6.39 10.65
C THR A 52 13.43 4.95 10.51
N GLY A 53 14.17 4.00 11.09
CA GLY A 53 13.84 2.58 11.05
C GLY A 53 14.51 1.85 9.89
N ASP A 54 13.86 0.81 9.34
CA ASP A 54 14.43 -0.03 8.29
C ASP A 54 14.66 0.76 6.99
N GLY A 55 15.86 0.64 6.41
CA GLY A 55 16.26 1.34 5.18
C GLY A 55 16.46 2.84 5.31
N SER A 56 16.58 3.38 6.53
CA SER A 56 16.84 4.81 6.74
C SER A 56 18.15 5.32 6.13
N ASP A 57 19.06 4.42 5.80
CA ASP A 57 20.34 4.68 5.15
C ASP A 57 20.29 4.62 3.61
N VAL A 58 19.22 4.08 3.03
CA VAL A 58 19.08 3.89 1.58
C VAL A 58 17.85 4.60 0.98
N ILE A 59 16.87 4.96 1.78
CA ILE A 59 15.69 5.71 1.31
C ILE A 59 16.11 7.16 1.00
N PRO A 60 15.85 7.68 -0.21
CA PRO A 60 16.20 9.05 -0.57
C PRO A 60 15.55 10.10 0.35
N LEU A 61 16.30 11.18 0.62
CA LEU A 61 15.82 12.33 1.42
C LEU A 61 15.60 13.59 0.55
N ASP A 62 15.40 13.40 -0.74
CA ASP A 62 15.20 14.45 -1.75
C ASP A 62 13.90 14.21 -2.54
N GLU A 63 13.74 14.91 -3.64
CA GLU A 63 12.53 14.85 -4.49
C GLU A 63 12.26 13.46 -5.11
N SER A 64 13.24 12.55 -5.11
CA SER A 64 13.08 11.16 -5.54
C SER A 64 12.48 10.24 -4.46
N ASN A 65 12.17 10.78 -3.28
CA ASN A 65 11.51 10.04 -2.23
C ASN A 65 10.08 9.68 -2.63
N MET A 66 9.72 8.41 -2.51
CA MET A 66 8.40 7.89 -2.92
C MET A 66 7.23 8.62 -2.25
N ALA A 67 7.35 9.03 -0.97
CA ALA A 67 6.29 9.77 -0.30
C ALA A 67 6.12 11.17 -0.90
N TYR A 68 7.23 11.81 -1.28
CA TYR A 68 7.19 13.11 -1.96
C TYR A 68 6.64 13.00 -3.38
N GLU A 69 7.10 12.04 -4.18
CA GLU A 69 6.58 11.81 -5.54
C GLU A 69 5.07 11.53 -5.52
N THR A 70 4.62 10.70 -4.58
CA THR A 70 3.19 10.41 -4.37
C THR A 70 2.39 11.65 -3.99
N ALA A 71 2.91 12.46 -3.05
CA ALA A 71 2.27 13.71 -2.65
C ALA A 71 2.19 14.71 -3.81
N LYS A 72 3.28 14.87 -4.55
CA LYS A 72 3.33 15.72 -5.74
C LYS A 72 2.31 15.29 -6.79
N TYR A 73 2.25 13.99 -7.10
CA TYR A 73 1.24 13.46 -8.02
C TYR A 73 -0.18 13.82 -7.58
N PHE A 74 -0.48 13.66 -6.29
CA PHE A 74 -1.78 14.01 -5.73
C PHE A 74 -2.06 15.52 -5.82
N PHE A 75 -1.11 16.35 -5.41
CA PHE A 75 -1.25 17.80 -5.44
C PHE A 75 -1.46 18.34 -6.85
N ASP A 76 -0.70 17.82 -7.83
CA ASP A 76 -0.86 18.17 -9.26
C ASP A 76 -2.26 17.79 -9.74
N LYS A 77 -2.77 16.61 -9.36
CA LYS A 77 -4.10 16.11 -9.73
C LYS A 77 -5.24 16.99 -9.20
N VAL A 78 -5.07 17.57 -8.01
CA VAL A 78 -6.12 18.41 -7.37
C VAL A 78 -5.87 19.91 -7.51
N GLY A 79 -4.81 20.34 -8.21
CA GLY A 79 -4.48 21.74 -8.43
C GLY A 79 -4.03 22.47 -7.15
N TYR A 80 -3.43 21.75 -6.19
CA TYR A 80 -2.89 22.32 -4.97
C TYR A 80 -1.37 22.48 -5.06
N THR A 81 -0.84 23.56 -4.53
CA THR A 81 0.62 23.79 -4.47
C THR A 81 1.01 24.20 -3.03
N PRO A 82 1.62 23.29 -2.25
CA PRO A 82 2.12 23.63 -0.92
C PRO A 82 3.28 24.62 -1.03
N LYS A 83 3.46 25.49 -0.06
CA LYS A 83 4.60 26.43 0.01
C LYS A 83 5.91 25.69 0.21
N GLY A 84 5.88 24.67 1.02
CA GLY A 84 6.95 23.74 1.30
C GLY A 84 6.38 22.53 2.02
N LEU A 85 7.12 21.43 2.07
CA LEU A 85 6.64 20.18 2.65
C LEU A 85 7.70 19.56 3.56
N LYS A 86 7.28 19.24 4.78
CA LYS A 86 8.05 18.41 5.70
C LYS A 86 7.42 17.01 5.73
N ILE A 87 8.25 15.98 5.51
CA ILE A 87 7.84 14.56 5.48
C ILE A 87 8.65 13.82 6.52
N GLN A 88 7.95 13.10 7.41
CA GLN A 88 8.59 12.24 8.40
C GLN A 88 8.06 10.81 8.21
N ILE A 89 8.98 9.86 8.03
CA ILE A 89 8.67 8.45 7.82
C ILE A 89 9.34 7.64 8.94
N HIS A 90 8.51 6.92 9.72
CA HIS A 90 9.00 5.86 10.60
C HIS A 90 8.74 4.52 9.92
N ASN A 91 9.78 3.95 9.31
CA ASN A 91 9.68 2.73 8.52
C ASN A 91 10.03 1.50 9.38
N TYR A 92 9.02 0.73 9.76
CA TYR A 92 9.19 -0.55 10.48
C TYR A 92 8.92 -1.77 9.57
N ILE A 93 8.44 -1.54 8.37
CA ILE A 93 8.15 -2.60 7.41
C ILE A 93 9.42 -2.88 6.61
N PRO A 94 9.99 -4.10 6.66
CA PRO A 94 11.20 -4.44 5.93
C PRO A 94 11.07 -4.16 4.43
N ILE A 95 12.09 -3.44 3.89
CA ILE A 95 12.11 -3.03 2.48
C ILE A 95 12.43 -4.23 1.59
N ALA A 96 11.74 -4.32 0.43
CA ALA A 96 11.96 -5.34 -0.60
C ALA A 96 11.88 -6.79 -0.07
N ARG A 97 10.99 -7.05 0.89
CA ARG A 97 10.75 -8.38 1.49
C ARG A 97 9.32 -8.90 1.24
N GLY A 98 8.60 -8.34 0.28
CA GLY A 98 7.23 -8.76 -0.05
C GLY A 98 6.18 -8.38 1.00
N LEU A 99 6.45 -7.37 1.83
CA LEU A 99 5.56 -6.90 2.90
C LEU A 99 4.86 -5.57 2.59
N GLY A 100 4.82 -5.15 1.32
CA GLY A 100 4.07 -3.97 0.90
C GLY A 100 4.55 -2.65 1.51
N SER A 101 5.88 -2.51 1.78
CA SER A 101 6.44 -1.27 2.32
C SER A 101 6.15 -0.08 1.41
N SER A 102 6.34 -0.23 0.09
CA SER A 102 5.99 0.75 -0.95
C SER A 102 4.52 1.19 -0.84
N SER A 103 3.60 0.25 -0.89
CA SER A 103 2.16 0.53 -0.82
C SER A 103 1.74 1.22 0.48
N SER A 104 2.41 0.92 1.59
CA SER A 104 2.17 1.62 2.85
C SER A 104 2.59 3.09 2.80
N ILE A 105 3.71 3.39 2.12
CA ILE A 105 4.18 4.76 1.90
C ILE A 105 3.24 5.51 0.97
N VAL A 106 2.85 4.90 -0.17
CA VAL A 106 1.90 5.49 -1.13
C VAL A 106 0.57 5.82 -0.45
N VAL A 107 -0.03 4.88 0.27
CA VAL A 107 -1.31 5.10 0.97
C VAL A 107 -1.17 6.19 2.04
N GLY A 108 -0.12 6.15 2.86
CA GLY A 108 0.11 7.15 3.91
C GLY A 108 0.34 8.55 3.35
N ALA A 109 1.12 8.67 2.28
CA ALA A 109 1.38 9.93 1.61
C ALA A 109 0.12 10.54 0.97
N LEU A 110 -0.71 9.73 0.30
CA LEU A 110 -1.99 10.17 -0.27
C LEU A 110 -2.94 10.69 0.81
N LEU A 111 -3.05 10.00 1.92
CA LEU A 111 -3.90 10.43 3.03
C LEU A 111 -3.42 11.74 3.66
N CYS A 112 -2.12 11.87 3.88
CA CYS A 112 -1.54 13.13 4.37
C CYS A 112 -1.74 14.27 3.38
N ALA A 113 -1.53 14.03 2.08
CA ALA A 113 -1.71 15.03 1.03
C ALA A 113 -3.19 15.47 0.89
N ASN A 114 -4.12 14.51 1.00
CA ASN A 114 -5.55 14.80 1.02
C ASN A 114 -5.94 15.72 2.18
N ASP A 115 -5.39 15.50 3.37
CA ASP A 115 -5.66 16.34 4.54
C ASP A 115 -5.03 17.75 4.39
N ILE A 116 -3.80 17.86 3.86
CA ILE A 116 -3.14 19.14 3.61
C ILE A 116 -3.92 19.96 2.58
N ALA A 117 -4.29 19.35 1.46
CA ALA A 117 -5.05 20.01 0.40
C ALA A 117 -6.53 20.22 0.76
N LYS A 118 -7.01 19.61 1.85
CA LYS A 118 -8.42 19.64 2.32
C LYS A 118 -9.44 19.26 1.25
N THR A 119 -9.06 18.30 0.41
CA THR A 119 -9.90 17.87 -0.73
C THR A 119 -11.03 16.93 -0.31
N ASN A 120 -10.95 16.31 0.88
CA ASN A 120 -11.94 15.39 1.42
C ASN A 120 -12.27 14.21 0.51
N PHE A 121 -11.28 13.69 -0.22
CA PHE A 121 -11.47 12.50 -1.04
C PHE A 121 -11.89 11.31 -0.17
N SER A 122 -12.84 10.55 -0.68
CA SER A 122 -13.31 9.31 -0.07
C SER A 122 -12.23 8.23 -0.09
N THR A 123 -12.39 7.21 0.75
CA THR A 123 -11.53 6.02 0.74
C THR A 123 -11.43 5.40 -0.66
N GLN A 124 -12.54 5.38 -1.41
CA GLN A 124 -12.57 4.83 -2.77
C GLN A 124 -11.75 5.66 -3.75
N GLU A 125 -11.81 6.98 -3.66
CA GLU A 125 -11.03 7.88 -4.53
C GLU A 125 -9.53 7.75 -4.22
N ILE A 126 -9.15 7.73 -2.94
CA ILE A 126 -7.76 7.48 -2.51
C ILE A 126 -7.28 6.11 -3.01
N LEU A 127 -8.11 5.06 -2.90
CA LEU A 127 -7.76 3.72 -3.38
C LEU A 127 -7.50 3.69 -4.89
N ASN A 128 -8.33 4.35 -5.67
CA ASN A 128 -8.15 4.42 -7.12
C ASN A 128 -6.83 5.12 -7.48
N ILE A 129 -6.50 6.23 -6.80
CA ILE A 129 -5.23 6.94 -7.01
C ILE A 129 -4.04 6.08 -6.56
N ALA A 130 -4.13 5.38 -5.43
CA ALA A 130 -3.09 4.48 -4.96
C ALA A 130 -2.82 3.35 -5.98
N ASN A 131 -3.89 2.81 -6.57
CA ASN A 131 -3.80 1.80 -7.62
C ASN A 131 -3.24 2.36 -8.95
N GLU A 132 -3.53 3.62 -9.31
CA GLU A 132 -2.91 4.29 -10.47
C GLU A 132 -1.37 4.35 -10.32
N ILE A 133 -0.88 4.58 -9.10
CA ILE A 133 0.56 4.69 -8.79
C ILE A 133 1.23 3.31 -8.73
N GLU A 134 0.64 2.35 -8.04
CA GLU A 134 1.24 1.02 -7.81
C GLU A 134 1.01 0.04 -8.98
N GLY A 135 -0.08 0.22 -9.75
CA GLY A 135 -0.42 -0.60 -10.90
C GLY A 135 -1.18 -1.89 -10.58
N HIS A 136 -1.34 -2.25 -9.31
CA HIS A 136 -2.09 -3.43 -8.86
C HIS A 136 -2.69 -3.21 -7.47
N PRO A 137 -3.93 -3.72 -7.20
CA PRO A 137 -4.69 -3.36 -6.01
C PRO A 137 -4.39 -4.21 -4.78
N ASP A 138 -3.71 -5.34 -4.91
CA ASP A 138 -3.56 -6.40 -3.91
C ASP A 138 -2.76 -6.00 -2.65
N ASN A 139 -1.91 -4.97 -2.75
CA ASN A 139 -1.22 -4.37 -1.60
C ASN A 139 -1.90 -3.08 -1.12
N VAL A 140 -2.25 -2.15 -2.03
CA VAL A 140 -2.81 -0.86 -1.64
C VAL A 140 -4.20 -0.99 -1.00
N THR A 141 -5.01 -1.96 -1.43
CA THR A 141 -6.33 -2.15 -0.84
C THR A 141 -6.24 -2.56 0.63
N PRO A 142 -5.55 -3.65 1.03
CA PRO A 142 -5.45 -4.00 2.44
C PRO A 142 -4.63 -2.98 3.25
N ALA A 143 -3.67 -2.26 2.66
CA ALA A 143 -2.98 -1.17 3.33
C ALA A 143 -3.95 -0.04 3.73
N LEU A 144 -4.90 0.29 2.87
CA LEU A 144 -5.88 1.34 3.11
C LEU A 144 -7.05 0.90 3.98
N VAL A 145 -7.65 -0.27 3.74
CA VAL A 145 -8.88 -0.69 4.41
C VAL A 145 -8.68 -1.75 5.50
N GLY A 146 -7.48 -2.29 5.58
CA GLY A 146 -7.14 -3.36 6.53
C GLY A 146 -7.75 -4.73 6.18
N SER A 147 -7.46 -5.75 7.01
CA SER A 147 -8.01 -7.10 6.93
C SER A 147 -7.52 -7.89 5.70
N ILE A 148 -8.26 -8.90 5.27
CA ILE A 148 -8.07 -9.62 4.01
C ILE A 148 -8.99 -8.99 2.97
N THR A 149 -8.48 -8.77 1.76
CA THR A 149 -9.24 -8.15 0.67
C THR A 149 -9.14 -8.98 -0.61
N ALA A 150 -10.24 -9.07 -1.31
CA ALA A 150 -10.28 -9.51 -2.70
C ALA A 150 -10.62 -8.28 -3.56
N SER A 151 -9.78 -7.98 -4.54
CA SER A 151 -9.87 -6.76 -5.35
C SER A 151 -9.83 -7.10 -6.84
N VAL A 152 -10.49 -6.27 -7.64
CA VAL A 152 -10.50 -6.34 -9.10
C VAL A 152 -10.56 -4.93 -9.67
N ILE A 153 -9.98 -4.71 -10.84
CA ILE A 153 -10.10 -3.44 -11.56
C ILE A 153 -11.23 -3.58 -12.58
N LEU A 154 -12.30 -2.80 -12.41
CA LEU A 154 -13.44 -2.73 -13.33
C LEU A 154 -13.59 -1.29 -13.81
N ASP A 155 -13.60 -1.09 -15.13
CA ASP A 155 -13.72 0.23 -15.75
C ASP A 155 -12.75 1.29 -15.19
N GLY A 156 -11.51 0.86 -14.91
CA GLY A 156 -10.45 1.71 -14.34
C GLY A 156 -10.58 2.04 -12.85
N LYS A 157 -11.54 1.43 -12.14
CA LYS A 157 -11.74 1.60 -10.71
C LYS A 157 -11.49 0.29 -9.98
N VAL A 158 -10.98 0.39 -8.77
CA VAL A 158 -10.79 -0.76 -7.89
C VAL A 158 -12.10 -1.08 -7.20
N GLU A 159 -12.65 -2.24 -7.50
CA GLU A 159 -13.73 -2.84 -6.72
C GLU A 159 -13.15 -3.88 -5.77
N TYR A 160 -13.60 -3.89 -4.51
CA TYR A 160 -13.07 -4.82 -3.52
C TYR A 160 -14.14 -5.34 -2.55
N LYS A 161 -13.85 -6.50 -2.00
CA LYS A 161 -14.55 -7.04 -0.83
C LYS A 161 -13.55 -7.29 0.29
N LYS A 162 -13.96 -6.95 1.50
CA LYS A 162 -13.19 -7.17 2.72
C LYS A 162 -13.71 -8.41 3.43
N ILE A 163 -12.79 -9.28 3.81
CA ILE A 163 -13.07 -10.48 4.59
C ILE A 163 -12.52 -10.26 5.99
N THR A 164 -13.35 -10.40 6.99
CA THR A 164 -12.90 -10.44 8.38
C THR A 164 -12.49 -11.87 8.69
N PRO A 165 -11.19 -12.15 8.94
CA PRO A 165 -10.77 -13.50 9.28
C PRO A 165 -11.38 -13.94 10.62
N PRO A 166 -11.58 -15.26 10.82
CA PRO A 166 -11.99 -15.79 12.11
C PRO A 166 -11.00 -15.42 13.22
N ASP A 167 -11.49 -15.18 14.44
CA ASP A 167 -10.65 -14.79 15.59
C ASP A 167 -9.55 -15.82 15.94
N MET A 168 -9.74 -17.08 15.52
CA MET A 168 -8.78 -18.17 15.73
C MET A 168 -7.64 -18.21 14.69
N LEU A 169 -7.65 -17.32 13.68
CA LEU A 169 -6.65 -17.32 12.63
C LEU A 169 -5.44 -16.48 13.03
N ASP A 170 -4.34 -17.15 13.38
CA ASP A 170 -3.05 -16.51 13.58
C ASP A 170 -2.23 -16.48 12.29
N THR A 171 -1.63 -15.33 11.99
CA THR A 171 -0.76 -15.17 10.83
C THR A 171 0.70 -15.17 11.24
N ILE A 172 1.49 -16.08 10.66
CA ILE A 172 2.94 -16.12 10.82
C ILE A 172 3.59 -15.62 9.53
N VAL A 173 4.44 -14.59 9.66
CA VAL A 173 5.18 -14.01 8.52
C VAL A 173 6.63 -14.47 8.59
N LEU A 174 7.10 -15.14 7.54
CA LEU A 174 8.51 -15.49 7.37
C LEU A 174 9.18 -14.46 6.46
N ILE A 175 10.16 -13.75 6.99
CA ILE A 175 10.87 -12.69 6.28
C ILE A 175 12.24 -13.21 5.88
N PRO A 176 12.51 -13.43 4.57
CA PRO A 176 13.81 -13.93 4.13
C PRO A 176 14.89 -12.85 4.24
N ASN A 177 16.16 -13.29 4.39
CA ASN A 177 17.31 -12.38 4.49
C ASN A 177 17.81 -11.85 3.12
N TYR A 178 17.08 -12.12 2.03
CA TYR A 178 17.41 -11.63 0.69
C TYR A 178 16.29 -10.73 0.16
N GLU A 179 16.66 -9.80 -0.69
CA GLU A 179 15.74 -8.89 -1.35
C GLU A 179 15.12 -9.54 -2.59
N MET A 180 13.84 -9.27 -2.81
CA MET A 180 13.13 -9.67 -4.01
C MET A 180 12.34 -8.48 -4.58
N SER A 181 12.78 -8.00 -5.71
CA SER A 181 12.08 -6.96 -6.46
C SER A 181 10.83 -7.53 -7.12
N THR A 182 9.69 -6.88 -6.94
CA THR A 182 8.42 -7.22 -7.61
C THR A 182 8.58 -7.22 -9.14
N THR A 183 9.33 -6.26 -9.67
CA THR A 183 9.61 -6.17 -11.12
C THR A 183 10.40 -7.38 -11.63
N GLN A 184 11.38 -7.87 -10.87
CA GLN A 184 12.14 -9.07 -11.25
C GLN A 184 11.27 -10.33 -11.15
N ALA A 185 10.49 -10.45 -10.07
CA ALA A 185 9.57 -11.58 -9.88
C ALA A 185 8.55 -11.69 -11.02
N ARG A 186 7.99 -10.56 -11.46
CA ARG A 186 7.03 -10.54 -12.59
C ARG A 186 7.65 -10.93 -13.93
N LYS A 187 8.93 -10.62 -14.19
CA LYS A 187 9.60 -10.94 -15.47
C LYS A 187 9.78 -12.43 -15.72
N ILE A 188 9.77 -13.26 -14.67
CA ILE A 188 9.92 -14.72 -14.81
C ILE A 188 8.58 -15.44 -15.02
N LEU A 189 7.46 -14.74 -14.88
CA LEU A 189 6.14 -15.33 -15.11
C LEU A 189 5.89 -15.47 -16.62
N PRO A 190 5.32 -16.61 -17.06
CA PRO A 190 4.96 -16.79 -18.47
C PRO A 190 3.81 -15.85 -18.85
N GLY A 191 3.81 -15.40 -20.11
CA GLY A 191 2.73 -14.56 -20.65
C GLY A 191 1.47 -15.35 -21.07
N ILE A 192 1.56 -16.67 -21.12
CA ILE A 192 0.48 -17.57 -21.53
C ILE A 192 0.45 -18.75 -20.56
N TYR A 193 -0.74 -19.17 -20.16
CA TYR A 193 -0.97 -20.29 -19.25
C TYR A 193 -1.89 -21.33 -19.92
N ASP A 194 -1.66 -22.59 -19.64
CA ASP A 194 -2.54 -23.67 -20.07
C ASP A 194 -3.88 -23.63 -19.33
N ARG A 195 -4.94 -24.13 -19.98
CA ARG A 195 -6.28 -24.16 -19.38
C ARG A 195 -6.31 -24.92 -18.05
N GLU A 196 -5.51 -25.98 -17.92
CA GLU A 196 -5.41 -26.78 -16.70
C GLU A 196 -4.83 -25.97 -15.55
N ASP A 197 -3.79 -25.17 -15.80
CA ASP A 197 -3.19 -24.28 -14.80
C ASP A 197 -4.17 -23.18 -14.37
N CYS A 198 -4.94 -22.62 -15.30
CA CYS A 198 -5.99 -21.64 -14.98
C CYS A 198 -7.06 -22.26 -14.08
N ILE A 199 -7.55 -23.46 -14.41
CA ILE A 199 -8.57 -24.19 -13.59
C ILE A 199 -7.98 -24.52 -12.22
N TYR A 200 -6.73 -24.99 -12.17
CA TYR A 200 -6.02 -25.28 -10.93
C TYR A 200 -5.99 -24.04 -10.03
N ASN A 201 -5.56 -22.91 -10.55
CA ASN A 201 -5.42 -21.67 -9.76
C ASN A 201 -6.79 -21.14 -9.29
N ILE A 202 -7.79 -21.04 -10.19
CA ILE A 202 -9.14 -20.56 -9.87
C ILE A 202 -9.77 -21.41 -8.78
N SER A 203 -9.66 -22.74 -8.87
CA SER A 203 -10.24 -23.65 -7.87
C SER A 203 -9.63 -23.47 -6.48
N ARG A 204 -8.30 -23.22 -6.37
CA ARG A 204 -7.62 -22.98 -5.10
C ARG A 204 -7.95 -21.61 -4.53
N ALA A 205 -8.01 -20.58 -5.37
CA ALA A 205 -8.42 -19.25 -4.93
C ALA A 205 -9.86 -19.26 -4.39
N SER A 206 -10.78 -19.92 -5.10
CA SER A 206 -12.17 -20.05 -4.64
C SER A 206 -12.29 -20.81 -3.31
N LEU A 207 -11.55 -21.91 -3.17
CA LEU A 207 -11.57 -22.71 -1.96
C LEU A 207 -10.95 -21.96 -0.77
N LEU A 208 -9.84 -21.24 -1.00
CA LEU A 208 -9.20 -20.41 0.02
C LEU A 208 -10.18 -19.35 0.57
N ILE A 209 -10.84 -18.61 -0.32
CA ILE A 209 -11.79 -17.58 0.09
C ILE A 209 -12.94 -18.17 0.91
N LEU A 210 -13.52 -19.28 0.47
CA LEU A 210 -14.58 -19.94 1.22
C LEU A 210 -14.11 -20.41 2.60
N SER A 211 -12.89 -20.93 2.70
CA SER A 211 -12.29 -21.36 3.98
C SER A 211 -11.96 -20.19 4.94
N LEU A 212 -11.80 -18.97 4.42
CA LEU A 212 -11.56 -17.79 5.24
C LEU A 212 -12.85 -17.14 5.75
N ILE A 213 -14.01 -17.49 5.16
CA ILE A 213 -15.32 -16.94 5.52
C ILE A 213 -16.05 -17.86 6.52
N HIS A 214 -15.74 -19.16 6.50
CA HIS A 214 -16.37 -20.21 7.32
C HIS A 214 -15.39 -20.75 8.37
#